data_eed3a51398144333ac5f23efe83fec86
#
_entry.id   eed3a51398144333ac5f23efe83fec86
#
_cell.length_a   1.000
_cell.length_b   1.000
_cell.length_c   1.000
_cell.angle_alpha   90.00
_cell.angle_beta   90.00
_cell.angle_gamma   90.00
#
_symmetry.space_group_name_H-M   'P 1'
#
loop_
_entity.id
_entity.type
_entity.pdbx_description
1 polymer ?
#
loop_
_entity_poly.entity_id
_entity_poly.type
_entity_poly.pdbx_seq_one_letter_code
_entity_poly.pdbx_strand_id
1 'polypeptide(L)'
;MNKIKFGTDGWRAIIAKEYTTANVARVAYATAQWIKNTSDNHSAVIGYDCRFGGQLFTETTISVLVQEGITVYTTDSFVSTPMVSLSTLKHKAFAGIVITASHNPPSYNGYKIKAHYGGPAIQEEIDALEALIPDTYAIDIIPMAKLRENKLVHIIDMEQEYIDHIEANFDIEGIRNSGIKLGYDAMYGSGMNVVRRLFPEATLLHADYNPSFMGQAPEPIARNLKPFSELIKNSDIACGLATDGDADRIGLFNAKGEFVDSHHIILLLIRYLVE
;
A
#
# COMPACT_ATOMS: atom_id res chain seq x y z
N MET A 1 -17.58 23.53 4.95
CA MET A 1 -17.04 22.26 4.40
C MET A 1 -16.27 21.56 5.49
N ASN A 2 -16.22 20.23 5.49
CA ASN A 2 -15.43 19.50 6.49
C ASN A 2 -13.94 19.73 6.22
N LYS A 3 -13.22 20.14 7.27
CA LYS A 3 -11.76 20.29 7.21
C LYS A 3 -11.13 18.90 7.01
N ILE A 4 -10.37 18.72 5.94
CA ILE A 4 -9.57 17.51 5.72
C ILE A 4 -8.38 17.58 6.67
N LYS A 5 -8.14 16.50 7.42
CA LYS A 5 -7.04 16.41 8.36
C LYS A 5 -6.36 15.04 8.25
N PHE A 6 -5.05 15.05 8.13
CA PHE A 6 -4.24 13.85 8.15
C PHE A 6 -4.08 13.34 9.59
N GLY A 7 -4.17 12.03 9.74
CA GLY A 7 -3.76 11.34 10.96
C GLY A 7 -2.28 10.94 10.89
N THR A 8 -1.87 10.07 11.81
CA THR A 8 -0.48 9.59 11.91
C THR A 8 0.04 8.91 10.63
N ASP A 9 -0.86 8.33 9.80
CA ASP A 9 -0.49 7.57 8.61
C ASP A 9 -1.47 7.85 7.46
N GLY A 10 -1.63 9.11 7.12
CA GLY A 10 -2.46 9.57 6.01
C GLY A 10 -3.85 10.10 6.42
N TRP A 11 -4.57 10.63 5.44
CA TRP A 11 -5.97 10.99 5.57
C TRP A 11 -6.84 9.79 5.21
N ARG A 12 -7.75 9.38 6.10
CA ARG A 12 -8.69 8.25 5.89
C ARG A 12 -10.10 8.71 6.15
N ALA A 13 -11.03 8.30 5.28
CA ALA A 13 -12.43 8.68 5.42
C ALA A 13 -13.37 7.66 4.74
N ILE A 14 -14.67 7.78 5.02
CA ILE A 14 -15.70 6.90 4.46
C ILE A 14 -15.93 7.25 2.99
N ILE A 15 -15.86 6.23 2.12
CA ILE A 15 -16.08 6.34 0.67
C ILE A 15 -17.50 6.89 0.42
N ALA A 16 -17.61 7.80 -0.53
CA ALA A 16 -18.83 8.50 -0.92
C ALA A 16 -19.42 9.45 0.16
N LYS A 17 -18.80 9.54 1.33
CA LYS A 17 -19.18 10.52 2.36
C LYS A 17 -18.17 11.65 2.42
N GLU A 18 -17.02 11.44 3.07
CA GLU A 18 -15.91 12.39 3.09
C GLU A 18 -14.85 12.06 2.05
N TYR A 19 -14.63 10.75 1.77
CA TYR A 19 -13.67 10.30 0.76
C TYR A 19 -14.35 10.29 -0.62
N THR A 20 -14.31 11.43 -1.29
CA THR A 20 -14.91 11.68 -2.60
C THR A 20 -13.85 12.15 -3.59
N THR A 21 -14.10 12.00 -4.89
CA THR A 21 -13.21 12.52 -5.94
C THR A 21 -12.93 14.02 -5.77
N ALA A 22 -13.93 14.81 -5.39
CA ALA A 22 -13.76 16.24 -5.13
C ALA A 22 -12.79 16.53 -3.97
N ASN A 23 -12.89 15.78 -2.88
CA ASN A 23 -11.96 15.93 -1.74
C ASN A 23 -10.57 15.37 -2.04
N VAL A 24 -10.48 14.25 -2.77
CA VAL A 24 -9.20 13.71 -3.25
C VAL A 24 -8.51 14.72 -4.19
N ALA A 25 -9.23 15.36 -5.07
CA ALA A 25 -8.68 16.40 -5.96
C ALA A 25 -8.09 17.58 -5.16
N ARG A 26 -8.75 18.01 -4.08
CA ARG A 26 -8.24 19.06 -3.17
C ARG A 26 -6.92 18.66 -2.52
N VAL A 27 -6.84 17.42 -2.03
CA VAL A 27 -5.61 16.88 -1.42
C VAL A 27 -4.51 16.71 -2.46
N ALA A 28 -4.82 16.23 -3.66
CA ALA A 28 -3.88 16.09 -4.75
C ALA A 28 -3.31 17.45 -5.21
N TYR A 29 -4.16 18.49 -5.27
CA TYR A 29 -3.70 19.85 -5.53
C TYR A 29 -2.72 20.34 -4.45
N ALA A 30 -3.08 20.17 -3.17
CA ALA A 30 -2.19 20.53 -2.08
C ALA A 30 -0.86 19.78 -2.15
N THR A 31 -0.90 18.47 -2.50
CA THR A 31 0.30 17.66 -2.73
C THR A 31 1.18 18.24 -3.84
N ALA A 32 0.57 18.61 -4.98
CA ALA A 32 1.31 19.23 -6.09
C ALA A 32 1.95 20.56 -5.68
N GLN A 33 1.21 21.43 -4.95
CA GLN A 33 1.76 22.70 -4.46
C GLN A 33 2.88 22.46 -3.43
N TRP A 34 2.71 21.50 -2.51
CA TRP A 34 3.76 21.13 -1.56
C TRP A 34 5.04 20.67 -2.26
N ILE A 35 4.94 19.80 -3.27
CA ILE A 35 6.10 19.36 -4.08
C ILE A 35 6.80 20.57 -4.71
N LYS A 36 6.05 21.44 -5.40
CA LYS A 36 6.60 22.61 -6.10
C LYS A 36 7.24 23.64 -5.16
N ASN A 37 6.70 23.79 -3.96
CA ASN A 37 7.21 24.74 -2.98
C ASN A 37 8.45 24.23 -2.22
N THR A 38 8.69 22.90 -2.24
CA THR A 38 9.72 22.27 -1.42
C THR A 38 10.93 21.80 -2.24
N SER A 39 10.76 21.52 -3.53
CA SER A 39 11.80 20.90 -4.36
C SER A 39 11.70 21.32 -5.83
N ASP A 40 12.85 21.34 -6.51
CA ASP A 40 12.90 21.44 -7.98
C ASP A 40 12.58 20.10 -8.67
N ASN A 41 12.55 19.01 -7.93
CA ASN A 41 12.16 17.70 -8.42
C ASN A 41 10.65 17.52 -8.35
N HIS A 42 9.95 17.92 -9.39
CA HIS A 42 8.49 17.86 -9.49
C HIS A 42 8.03 16.46 -9.95
N SER A 43 8.23 15.44 -9.12
CA SER A 43 7.85 14.07 -9.43
C SER A 43 7.21 13.34 -8.25
N ALA A 44 6.31 12.40 -8.55
CA ALA A 44 5.66 11.54 -7.56
C ALA A 44 5.47 10.13 -8.11
N VAL A 45 5.55 9.13 -7.22
CA VAL A 45 5.07 7.76 -7.48
C VAL A 45 3.68 7.63 -6.88
N ILE A 46 2.75 6.97 -7.58
CA ILE A 46 1.41 6.71 -7.05
C ILE A 46 0.96 5.29 -7.31
N GLY A 47 0.42 4.63 -6.27
CA GLY A 47 -0.22 3.33 -6.34
C GLY A 47 -1.46 3.24 -5.45
N TYR A 48 -2.19 2.13 -5.54
CA TYR A 48 -3.40 1.89 -4.75
C TYR A 48 -3.49 0.43 -4.32
N ASP A 49 -4.19 0.18 -3.20
CA ASP A 49 -4.46 -1.17 -2.69
C ASP A 49 -5.74 -1.79 -3.30
N CYS A 50 -6.17 -2.94 -2.76
CA CYS A 50 -7.32 -3.68 -3.26
C CYS A 50 -8.69 -3.05 -2.93
N ARG A 51 -8.74 -1.86 -2.29
CA ARG A 51 -9.99 -1.24 -1.86
C ARG A 51 -10.84 -0.73 -3.01
N PHE A 52 -12.16 -0.68 -2.75
CA PHE A 52 -13.11 -0.09 -3.69
C PHE A 52 -12.72 1.34 -4.04
N GLY A 53 -12.80 1.67 -5.34
CA GLY A 53 -12.51 3.00 -5.87
C GLY A 53 -11.01 3.33 -5.98
N GLY A 54 -10.09 2.40 -5.67
CA GLY A 54 -8.64 2.62 -5.75
C GLY A 54 -8.22 3.23 -7.09
N GLN A 55 -8.63 2.63 -8.20
CA GLN A 55 -8.35 3.15 -9.55
C GLN A 55 -8.93 4.55 -9.77
N LEU A 56 -10.20 4.79 -9.43
CA LEU A 56 -10.87 6.08 -9.61
C LEU A 56 -10.16 7.21 -8.85
N PHE A 57 -9.80 6.96 -7.61
CA PHE A 57 -9.11 7.96 -6.78
C PHE A 57 -7.66 8.17 -7.24
N THR A 58 -7.01 7.14 -7.78
CA THR A 58 -5.70 7.25 -8.43
C THR A 58 -5.79 8.09 -9.70
N GLU A 59 -6.74 7.82 -10.59
CA GLU A 59 -7.00 8.63 -11.78
C GLU A 59 -7.29 10.10 -11.42
N THR A 60 -8.10 10.33 -10.38
CA THR A 60 -8.35 11.69 -9.86
C THR A 60 -7.06 12.37 -9.44
N THR A 61 -6.23 11.68 -8.66
CA THR A 61 -4.96 12.22 -8.17
C THR A 61 -4.01 12.52 -9.31
N ILE A 62 -3.81 11.58 -10.25
CA ILE A 62 -2.92 11.77 -11.39
C ILE A 62 -3.40 12.92 -12.27
N SER A 63 -4.72 13.03 -12.51
CA SER A 63 -5.28 14.11 -13.30
C SER A 63 -4.93 15.49 -12.75
N VAL A 64 -4.97 15.66 -11.43
CA VAL A 64 -4.55 16.90 -10.77
C VAL A 64 -3.04 17.11 -10.89
N LEU A 65 -2.26 16.08 -10.55
CA LEU A 65 -0.79 16.16 -10.53
C LEU A 65 -0.24 16.57 -11.91
N VAL A 66 -0.73 15.97 -12.99
CA VAL A 66 -0.24 16.29 -14.35
C VAL A 66 -0.68 17.68 -14.81
N GLN A 67 -1.88 18.15 -14.43
CA GLN A 67 -2.31 19.53 -14.69
C GLN A 67 -1.44 20.54 -13.96
N GLU A 68 -0.94 20.18 -12.77
CA GLU A 68 -0.01 21.00 -11.99
C GLU A 68 1.45 20.85 -12.44
N GLY A 69 1.73 20.07 -13.48
CA GLY A 69 3.08 19.90 -14.06
C GLY A 69 3.96 18.91 -13.28
N ILE A 70 3.36 18.02 -12.49
CA ILE A 70 4.10 16.97 -11.76
C ILE A 70 4.26 15.74 -12.66
N THR A 71 5.48 15.23 -12.75
CA THR A 71 5.76 13.93 -13.40
C THR A 71 5.31 12.80 -12.48
N VAL A 72 4.56 11.84 -13.01
CA VAL A 72 3.95 10.76 -12.24
C VAL A 72 4.43 9.40 -12.72
N TYR A 73 4.92 8.58 -11.81
CA TYR A 73 5.18 7.15 -12.02
C TYR A 73 4.03 6.36 -11.38
N THR A 74 3.39 5.48 -12.14
CA THR A 74 2.23 4.70 -11.66
C THR A 74 2.22 3.30 -12.26
N THR A 75 1.29 2.47 -11.83
CA THR A 75 1.14 1.09 -12.27
C THR A 75 -0.29 0.80 -12.71
N ASP A 76 -0.47 -0.30 -13.45
CA ASP A 76 -1.78 -0.70 -13.99
C ASP A 76 -2.61 -1.54 -13.02
N SER A 77 -2.00 -2.02 -11.96
CA SER A 77 -2.61 -2.93 -11.00
C SER A 77 -2.54 -2.36 -9.58
N PHE A 78 -3.29 -2.97 -8.67
CA PHE A 78 -3.11 -2.69 -7.25
C PHE A 78 -1.72 -3.11 -6.78
N VAL A 79 -1.18 -2.36 -5.83
CA VAL A 79 0.15 -2.59 -5.24
C VAL A 79 0.12 -2.38 -3.73
N SER A 80 1.13 -2.90 -3.05
CA SER A 80 1.30 -2.69 -1.63
C SER A 80 1.96 -1.34 -1.32
N THR A 81 1.79 -0.87 -0.09
CA THR A 81 2.49 0.33 0.42
C THR A 81 4.02 0.18 0.31
N PRO A 82 4.65 -0.97 0.66
CA PRO A 82 6.09 -1.16 0.46
C PRO A 82 6.57 -1.05 -1.00
N MET A 83 5.75 -1.47 -1.98
CA MET A 83 6.10 -1.31 -3.41
C MET A 83 6.16 0.15 -3.81
N VAL A 84 5.20 0.98 -3.39
CA VAL A 84 5.23 2.43 -3.65
C VAL A 84 6.43 3.08 -2.97
N SER A 85 6.74 2.67 -1.74
CA SER A 85 7.92 3.14 -0.99
C SER A 85 9.23 2.84 -1.74
N LEU A 86 9.40 1.61 -2.21
CA LEU A 86 10.58 1.20 -2.98
C LEU A 86 10.68 1.94 -4.32
N SER A 87 9.56 2.02 -5.07
CA SER A 87 9.55 2.72 -6.37
C SER A 87 9.82 4.21 -6.20
N THR A 88 9.39 4.83 -5.09
CA THR A 88 9.74 6.23 -4.77
C THR A 88 11.26 6.41 -4.71
N LEU A 89 11.97 5.50 -4.05
CA LEU A 89 13.44 5.51 -4.00
C LEU A 89 14.09 5.22 -5.36
N LYS A 90 13.63 4.17 -6.06
CA LYS A 90 14.22 3.72 -7.34
C LYS A 90 14.11 4.80 -8.42
N HIS A 91 12.96 5.46 -8.50
CA HIS A 91 12.71 6.53 -9.48
C HIS A 91 13.15 7.91 -8.97
N LYS A 92 13.73 7.98 -7.76
CA LYS A 92 14.16 9.22 -7.12
C LYS A 92 13.05 10.28 -7.11
N ALA A 93 11.80 9.85 -6.97
CA ALA A 93 10.67 10.76 -6.90
C ALA A 93 10.69 11.54 -5.59
N PHE A 94 10.18 12.77 -5.63
CA PHE A 94 10.12 13.61 -4.43
C PHE A 94 9.13 13.06 -3.39
N ALA A 95 8.02 12.46 -3.86
CA ALA A 95 7.01 11.89 -2.98
C ALA A 95 6.46 10.58 -3.52
N GLY A 96 6.00 9.73 -2.62
CA GLY A 96 5.13 8.59 -2.92
C GLY A 96 3.71 8.83 -2.40
N ILE A 97 2.72 8.37 -3.14
CA ILE A 97 1.31 8.49 -2.78
C ILE A 97 0.70 7.09 -2.81
N VAL A 98 0.03 6.70 -1.72
CA VAL A 98 -0.68 5.42 -1.68
C VAL A 98 -2.15 5.66 -1.40
N ILE A 99 -3.01 5.27 -2.33
CA ILE A 99 -4.46 5.28 -2.15
C ILE A 99 -4.86 4.02 -1.39
N THR A 100 -5.00 4.16 -0.08
CA THR A 100 -5.25 3.05 0.85
C THR A 100 -5.80 3.56 2.19
N ALA A 101 -6.56 2.71 2.87
CA ALA A 101 -6.90 2.91 4.28
C ALA A 101 -6.34 1.77 5.16
N SER A 102 -5.30 1.04 4.68
CA SER A 102 -4.57 -0.02 5.40
C SER A 102 -5.52 -1.07 5.99
N HIS A 103 -5.64 -1.15 7.30
CA HIS A 103 -6.48 -2.11 8.02
C HIS A 103 -7.90 -1.61 8.34
N ASN A 104 -8.29 -0.41 7.91
CA ASN A 104 -9.64 0.10 8.18
C ASN A 104 -10.73 -0.77 7.50
N PRO A 105 -11.99 -0.73 7.98
CA PRO A 105 -13.10 -1.42 7.35
C PRO A 105 -13.24 -1.13 5.84
N PRO A 106 -13.90 -2.01 5.06
CA PRO A 106 -14.06 -1.86 3.60
C PRO A 106 -14.68 -0.55 3.15
N SER A 107 -15.51 0.08 3.99
CA SER A 107 -16.16 1.36 3.71
C SER A 107 -15.22 2.57 3.68
N TYR A 108 -13.95 2.39 4.06
CA TYR A 108 -12.95 3.45 4.08
C TYR A 108 -12.01 3.36 2.88
N ASN A 109 -11.53 4.51 2.44
CA ASN A 109 -10.31 4.64 1.66
C ASN A 109 -9.48 5.80 2.23
N GLY A 110 -8.28 6.03 1.70
CA GLY A 110 -7.37 7.03 2.25
C GLY A 110 -6.27 7.43 1.29
N TYR A 111 -5.49 8.41 1.71
CA TYR A 111 -4.41 9.03 0.97
C TYR A 111 -3.19 9.13 1.89
N LYS A 112 -2.18 8.27 1.67
CA LYS A 112 -0.91 8.28 2.40
C LYS A 112 0.15 9.02 1.61
N ILE A 113 1.04 9.75 2.31
CA ILE A 113 2.22 10.40 1.74
C ILE A 113 3.48 9.68 2.22
N LYS A 114 4.32 9.30 1.26
CA LYS A 114 5.69 8.85 1.47
C LYS A 114 6.65 9.96 1.07
N ALA A 115 7.66 10.21 1.87
CA ALA A 115 8.72 11.15 1.55
C ALA A 115 9.71 10.56 0.52
N HIS A 116 10.59 11.38 -0.01
CA HIS A 116 11.59 11.01 -1.01
C HIS A 116 12.48 9.82 -0.60
N TYR A 117 12.62 9.56 0.69
CA TYR A 117 13.35 8.40 1.23
C TYR A 117 12.49 7.12 1.35
N GLY A 118 11.26 7.11 0.80
CA GLY A 118 10.34 5.96 0.80
C GLY A 118 9.62 5.69 2.12
N GLY A 119 10.01 6.33 3.21
CA GLY A 119 9.32 6.27 4.51
C GLY A 119 8.10 7.19 4.57
N PRO A 120 7.32 7.16 5.68
CA PRO A 120 6.23 8.11 5.87
C PRO A 120 6.77 9.55 5.93
N ALA A 121 6.01 10.51 5.37
CA ALA A 121 6.31 11.91 5.53
C ALA A 121 6.24 12.31 7.02
N ILE A 122 7.13 13.18 7.46
CA ILE A 122 7.16 13.67 8.84
C ILE A 122 6.03 14.67 9.10
N GLN A 123 5.73 14.92 10.38
CA GLN A 123 4.58 15.76 10.74
C GLN A 123 4.66 17.18 10.17
N GLU A 124 5.85 17.77 10.12
CA GLU A 124 6.08 19.10 9.54
C GLU A 124 5.74 19.16 8.05
N GLU A 125 6.06 18.10 7.30
CA GLU A 125 5.72 17.98 5.87
C GLU A 125 4.20 17.83 5.67
N ILE A 126 3.57 17.05 6.54
CA ILE A 126 2.11 16.85 6.52
C ILE A 126 1.38 18.15 6.89
N ASP A 127 1.83 18.87 7.89
CA ASP A 127 1.24 20.16 8.30
C ASP A 127 1.38 21.22 7.19
N ALA A 128 2.53 21.24 6.51
CA ALA A 128 2.75 22.12 5.36
C ALA A 128 1.81 21.78 4.19
N LEU A 129 1.61 20.46 3.89
CA LEU A 129 0.67 20.02 2.88
C LEU A 129 -0.79 20.37 3.26
N GLU A 130 -1.18 20.10 4.51
CA GLU A 130 -2.55 20.40 4.99
C GLU A 130 -2.90 21.88 4.85
N ALA A 131 -1.94 22.77 5.12
CA ALA A 131 -2.15 24.20 5.01
C ALA A 131 -2.43 24.68 3.57
N LEU A 132 -2.08 23.87 2.57
CA LEU A 132 -2.30 24.15 1.14
C LEU A 132 -3.61 23.57 0.61
N ILE A 133 -4.39 22.82 1.40
CA ILE A 133 -5.65 22.22 0.94
C ILE A 133 -6.69 23.32 0.74
N PRO A 134 -7.12 23.59 -0.52
CA PRO A 134 -8.11 24.61 -0.80
C PRO A 134 -9.51 24.17 -0.36
N ASP A 135 -10.41 25.12 -0.15
CA ASP A 135 -11.82 24.82 0.18
C ASP A 135 -12.52 24.07 -0.96
N THR A 136 -12.20 24.42 -2.20
CA THR A 136 -12.74 23.77 -3.40
C THR A 136 -11.63 23.62 -4.44
N TYR A 137 -11.72 22.55 -5.21
CA TYR A 137 -10.91 22.35 -6.41
C TYR A 137 -11.74 21.54 -7.42
N ALA A 138 -11.99 22.11 -8.58
CA ALA A 138 -12.73 21.47 -9.66
C ALA A 138 -11.77 20.93 -10.72
N ILE A 139 -11.96 19.69 -11.12
CA ILE A 139 -11.16 19.05 -12.16
C ILE A 139 -12.04 18.09 -12.96
N ASP A 140 -11.76 18.01 -14.26
CA ASP A 140 -12.22 16.90 -15.09
C ASP A 140 -11.28 15.71 -14.91
N ILE A 141 -11.79 14.63 -14.36
CA ILE A 141 -11.02 13.40 -14.15
C ILE A 141 -10.71 12.78 -15.51
N ILE A 142 -9.42 12.59 -15.78
CA ILE A 142 -8.94 11.99 -17.03
C ILE A 142 -8.82 10.48 -16.81
N PRO A 143 -9.50 9.64 -17.60
CA PRO A 143 -9.38 8.18 -17.50
C PRO A 143 -7.94 7.71 -17.76
N MET A 144 -7.50 6.63 -17.10
CA MET A 144 -6.15 6.08 -17.22
C MET A 144 -5.74 5.85 -18.68
N ALA A 145 -6.65 5.40 -19.53
CA ALA A 145 -6.38 5.20 -20.96
C ALA A 145 -5.85 6.46 -21.67
N LYS A 146 -6.33 7.65 -21.26
CA LYS A 146 -5.84 8.93 -21.80
C LYS A 146 -4.63 9.46 -21.01
N LEU A 147 -4.57 9.20 -19.72
CA LEU A 147 -3.42 9.59 -18.89
C LEU A 147 -2.13 8.94 -19.38
N ARG A 148 -2.19 7.71 -19.90
CA ARG A 148 -1.04 7.00 -20.51
C ARG A 148 -0.44 7.73 -21.71
N GLU A 149 -1.20 8.56 -22.42
CA GLU A 149 -0.74 9.36 -23.54
C GLU A 149 -0.06 10.66 -23.10
N ASN A 150 -0.19 11.00 -21.81
CA ASN A 150 0.43 12.21 -21.25
C ASN A 150 1.92 11.98 -21.00
N LYS A 151 2.77 12.86 -21.51
CA LYS A 151 4.24 12.79 -21.39
C LYS A 151 4.74 12.82 -19.93
N LEU A 152 3.93 13.31 -19.00
CA LEU A 152 4.25 13.34 -17.57
C LEU A 152 3.86 12.05 -16.84
N VAL A 153 3.19 11.08 -17.50
CA VAL A 153 2.76 9.83 -16.88
C VAL A 153 3.62 8.68 -17.40
N HIS A 154 4.26 7.98 -16.48
CA HIS A 154 5.10 6.82 -16.76
C HIS A 154 4.49 5.59 -16.07
N ILE A 155 4.13 4.58 -16.87
CA ILE A 155 3.67 3.31 -16.34
C ILE A 155 4.89 2.45 -16.04
N ILE A 156 5.00 1.98 -14.79
CA ILE A 156 6.09 1.14 -14.29
C ILE A 156 5.55 -0.15 -13.69
N ASP A 157 6.36 -1.19 -13.66
CA ASP A 157 6.02 -2.46 -13.02
C ASP A 157 6.56 -2.49 -11.58
N MET A 158 5.80 -1.86 -10.67
CA MET A 158 6.18 -1.79 -9.25
C MET A 158 6.28 -3.17 -8.59
N GLU A 159 5.46 -4.13 -9.03
CA GLU A 159 5.49 -5.49 -8.49
C GLU A 159 6.78 -6.21 -8.89
N GLN A 160 7.17 -6.13 -10.18
CA GLN A 160 8.43 -6.71 -10.63
C GLN A 160 9.63 -6.04 -9.96
N GLU A 161 9.63 -4.70 -9.88
CA GLU A 161 10.68 -3.96 -9.18
C GLU A 161 10.86 -4.40 -7.71
N TYR A 162 9.76 -4.71 -7.04
CA TYR A 162 9.76 -5.17 -5.66
C TYR A 162 10.26 -6.61 -5.53
N ILE A 163 9.84 -7.50 -6.45
CA ILE A 163 10.31 -8.89 -6.50
C ILE A 163 11.82 -8.93 -6.74
N ASP A 164 12.31 -8.19 -7.75
CA ASP A 164 13.74 -8.10 -8.05
C ASP A 164 14.54 -7.64 -6.83
N HIS A 165 14.00 -6.67 -6.09
CA HIS A 165 14.64 -6.16 -4.87
C HIS A 165 14.69 -7.24 -3.77
N ILE A 166 13.60 -7.98 -3.56
CA ILE A 166 13.56 -9.07 -2.58
C ILE A 166 14.55 -10.17 -2.95
N GLU A 167 14.56 -10.64 -4.20
CA GLU A 167 15.44 -11.71 -4.66
C GLU A 167 16.93 -11.32 -4.62
N ALA A 168 17.22 -10.02 -4.78
CA ALA A 168 18.59 -9.50 -4.67
C ALA A 168 19.12 -9.39 -3.21
N ASN A 169 18.20 -9.30 -2.22
CA ASN A 169 18.58 -9.01 -0.83
C ASN A 169 18.30 -10.16 0.15
N PHE A 170 17.52 -11.17 -0.25
CA PHE A 170 17.14 -12.29 0.59
C PHE A 170 17.36 -13.63 -0.14
N ASP A 171 17.75 -14.66 0.58
CA ASP A 171 17.90 -16.01 0.05
C ASP A 171 16.55 -16.71 -0.14
N ILE A 172 15.78 -16.23 -1.11
CA ILE A 172 14.47 -16.76 -1.45
C ILE A 172 14.55 -18.22 -1.93
N GLU A 173 15.62 -18.57 -2.66
CA GLU A 173 15.83 -19.93 -3.14
C GLU A 173 16.11 -20.87 -1.96
N GLY A 174 16.93 -20.48 -1.01
CA GLY A 174 17.17 -21.23 0.22
C GLY A 174 15.90 -21.44 1.03
N ILE A 175 15.03 -20.43 1.13
CA ILE A 175 13.73 -20.56 1.80
C ILE A 175 12.84 -21.56 1.05
N ARG A 176 12.72 -21.47 -0.28
CA ARG A 176 11.93 -22.39 -1.13
C ARG A 176 12.41 -23.84 -0.96
N ASN A 177 13.73 -24.04 -0.89
CA ASN A 177 14.37 -25.36 -0.79
C ASN A 177 14.49 -25.89 0.65
N SER A 178 14.11 -25.11 1.66
CA SER A 178 14.23 -25.50 3.08
C SER A 178 13.30 -26.65 3.51
N GLY A 179 12.28 -26.96 2.71
CA GLY A 179 11.22 -27.92 3.07
C GLY A 179 10.17 -27.37 4.04
N ILE A 180 10.29 -26.11 4.46
CA ILE A 180 9.30 -25.44 5.31
C ILE A 180 8.04 -25.20 4.51
N LYS A 181 6.91 -25.75 4.96
CA LYS A 181 5.59 -25.48 4.37
C LYS A 181 5.07 -24.13 4.86
N LEU A 182 4.92 -23.20 3.92
CA LEU A 182 4.42 -21.86 4.20
C LEU A 182 2.91 -21.76 3.97
N GLY A 183 2.22 -21.06 4.87
CA GLY A 183 0.86 -20.58 4.67
C GLY A 183 0.83 -19.06 4.62
N TYR A 184 -0.05 -18.50 3.81
CA TYR A 184 -0.22 -17.06 3.73
C TYR A 184 -1.69 -16.67 3.62
N ASP A 185 -2.15 -15.82 4.53
CA ASP A 185 -3.45 -15.19 4.46
C ASP A 185 -3.28 -13.73 4.00
N ALA A 186 -3.66 -13.46 2.76
CA ALA A 186 -3.61 -12.12 2.19
C ALA A 186 -4.68 -11.18 2.75
N MET A 187 -5.68 -11.70 3.46
CA MET A 187 -6.86 -10.94 3.90
C MET A 187 -7.49 -10.11 2.76
N TYR A 188 -7.49 -10.64 1.53
CA TYR A 188 -7.89 -9.96 0.29
C TYR A 188 -7.07 -8.69 -0.01
N GLY A 189 -5.90 -8.53 0.60
CA GLY A 189 -5.01 -7.39 0.47
C GLY A 189 -4.00 -7.51 -0.66
N SER A 190 -3.23 -6.45 -0.86
CA SER A 190 -2.35 -6.24 -2.01
C SER A 190 -1.05 -7.06 -2.00
N GLY A 191 -0.77 -7.80 -0.91
CA GLY A 191 0.39 -8.71 -0.84
C GLY A 191 0.22 -10.02 -1.62
N MET A 192 -1.01 -10.37 -2.06
CA MET A 192 -1.34 -11.67 -2.60
C MET A 192 -0.51 -12.08 -3.83
N ASN A 193 -0.24 -11.15 -4.75
CA ASN A 193 0.46 -11.47 -6.00
C ASN A 193 1.95 -11.72 -5.76
N VAL A 194 2.60 -10.90 -4.95
CA VAL A 194 4.02 -11.05 -4.62
C VAL A 194 4.29 -12.38 -3.94
N VAL A 195 3.49 -12.75 -2.94
CA VAL A 195 3.67 -14.02 -2.24
C VAL A 195 3.44 -15.21 -3.18
N ARG A 196 2.44 -15.14 -4.06
CA ARG A 196 2.20 -16.17 -5.09
C ARG A 196 3.39 -16.37 -6.03
N ARG A 197 4.09 -15.28 -6.38
CA ARG A 197 5.26 -15.32 -7.26
C ARG A 197 6.52 -15.76 -6.53
N LEU A 198 6.76 -15.24 -5.33
CA LEU A 198 7.94 -15.59 -4.53
C LEU A 198 7.86 -17.00 -3.95
N PHE A 199 6.67 -17.46 -3.58
CA PHE A 199 6.46 -18.76 -2.93
C PHE A 199 5.28 -19.51 -3.58
N PRO A 200 5.46 -20.03 -4.80
CA PRO A 200 4.37 -20.69 -5.56
C PRO A 200 3.81 -21.94 -4.86
N GLU A 201 4.58 -22.57 -3.97
CA GLU A 201 4.16 -23.74 -3.18
C GLU A 201 3.45 -23.36 -1.88
N ALA A 202 3.33 -22.07 -1.54
CA ALA A 202 2.66 -21.64 -0.33
C ALA A 202 1.15 -21.90 -0.40
N THR A 203 0.58 -22.35 0.71
CA THR A 203 -0.88 -22.46 0.84
C THR A 203 -1.47 -21.07 1.06
N LEU A 204 -2.26 -20.61 0.09
CA LEU A 204 -2.84 -19.25 0.11
C LEU A 204 -4.27 -19.29 0.61
N LEU A 205 -4.60 -18.35 1.51
CA LEU A 205 -5.96 -18.08 1.98
C LEU A 205 -6.33 -16.62 1.67
N HIS A 206 -7.59 -16.35 1.34
CA HIS A 206 -8.12 -15.01 1.02
C HIS A 206 -7.22 -14.23 0.04
N ALA A 207 -6.70 -14.92 -0.99
CA ALA A 207 -5.75 -14.39 -1.97
C ALA A 207 -6.41 -14.10 -3.34
N ASP A 208 -7.67 -13.73 -3.33
CA ASP A 208 -8.43 -13.29 -4.50
C ASP A 208 -8.78 -11.80 -4.36
N TYR A 209 -8.87 -11.11 -5.51
CA TYR A 209 -9.29 -9.71 -5.51
C TYR A 209 -10.73 -9.56 -5.03
N ASN A 210 -10.89 -8.96 -3.86
CA ASN A 210 -12.21 -8.68 -3.29
C ASN A 210 -12.19 -7.35 -2.52
N PRO A 211 -12.61 -6.24 -3.12
CA PRO A 211 -12.57 -4.92 -2.52
C PRO A 211 -13.53 -4.75 -1.33
N SER A 212 -14.42 -5.71 -1.09
CA SER A 212 -15.30 -5.73 0.09
C SER A 212 -14.65 -6.42 1.29
N PHE A 213 -13.47 -7.07 1.13
CA PHE A 213 -12.81 -7.87 2.18
C PHE A 213 -13.78 -8.80 2.91
N MET A 214 -14.82 -9.28 2.23
CA MET A 214 -15.94 -10.06 2.80
C MET A 214 -16.60 -9.38 4.02
N GLY A 215 -16.59 -8.04 4.07
CA GLY A 215 -17.16 -7.25 5.18
C GLY A 215 -16.26 -7.15 6.41
N GLN A 216 -15.10 -7.81 6.44
CA GLN A 216 -14.15 -7.79 7.56
C GLN A 216 -13.05 -6.75 7.30
N ALA A 217 -12.63 -6.05 8.37
CA ALA A 217 -11.43 -5.21 8.28
C ALA A 217 -10.20 -6.09 8.06
N PRO A 218 -9.33 -5.78 7.06
CA PRO A 218 -8.11 -6.56 6.77
C PRO A 218 -7.01 -6.23 7.78
N GLU A 219 -7.21 -6.59 9.03
CA GLU A 219 -6.29 -6.36 10.15
C GLU A 219 -5.75 -7.71 10.63
N PRO A 220 -4.42 -7.98 10.52
CA PRO A 220 -3.82 -9.28 10.81
C PRO A 220 -3.62 -9.54 12.31
N ILE A 221 -4.71 -9.58 13.04
CA ILE A 221 -4.76 -9.89 14.49
C ILE A 221 -5.49 -11.20 14.72
N ALA A 222 -5.18 -11.86 15.83
CA ALA A 222 -5.66 -13.21 16.16
C ALA A 222 -7.19 -13.39 15.98
N ARG A 223 -7.98 -12.39 16.39
CA ARG A 223 -9.47 -12.48 16.30
C ARG A 223 -9.98 -12.56 14.84
N ASN A 224 -9.27 -11.92 13.89
CA ASN A 224 -9.65 -11.85 12.48
C ASN A 224 -9.09 -13.05 11.68
N LEU A 225 -8.08 -13.75 12.21
CA LEU A 225 -7.35 -14.81 11.53
C LEU A 225 -7.72 -16.23 12.04
N LYS A 226 -8.90 -16.39 12.67
CA LYS A 226 -9.37 -17.71 13.12
C LYS A 226 -9.42 -18.76 12.00
N PRO A 227 -9.96 -18.46 10.80
CA PRO A 227 -9.93 -19.42 9.70
C PRO A 227 -8.52 -19.86 9.31
N PHE A 228 -7.55 -18.96 9.36
CA PHE A 228 -6.16 -19.26 9.04
C PHE A 228 -5.51 -20.12 10.15
N SER A 229 -5.75 -19.82 11.41
CA SER A 229 -5.35 -20.69 12.54
C SER A 229 -5.86 -22.13 12.38
N GLU A 230 -7.14 -22.29 12.04
CA GLU A 230 -7.74 -23.62 11.82
C GLU A 230 -7.17 -24.32 10.58
N LEU A 231 -6.88 -23.59 9.50
CA LEU A 231 -6.22 -24.14 8.33
C LEU A 231 -4.85 -24.72 8.70
N ILE A 232 -4.04 -23.97 9.44
CA ILE A 232 -2.70 -24.42 9.89
C ILE A 232 -2.80 -25.67 10.75
N LYS A 233 -3.70 -25.70 11.75
CA LYS A 233 -3.89 -26.87 12.63
C LYS A 233 -4.25 -28.16 11.90
N ASN A 234 -4.93 -28.04 10.76
CA ASN A 234 -5.42 -29.17 9.99
C ASN A 234 -4.59 -29.45 8.72
N SER A 235 -3.37 -28.92 8.64
CA SER A 235 -2.44 -29.06 7.50
C SER A 235 -1.02 -29.32 7.97
N ASP A 236 -0.09 -29.39 7.05
CA ASP A 236 1.36 -29.50 7.30
C ASP A 236 2.08 -28.14 7.26
N ILE A 237 1.34 -27.02 7.32
CA ILE A 237 1.92 -25.68 7.36
C ILE A 237 2.77 -25.52 8.62
N ALA A 238 4.05 -25.21 8.44
CA ALA A 238 5.00 -25.02 9.53
C ALA A 238 5.11 -23.55 10.00
N CYS A 239 4.85 -22.61 9.08
CA CYS A 239 4.89 -21.19 9.35
C CYS A 239 3.76 -20.49 8.56
N GLY A 240 2.92 -19.75 9.25
CA GLY A 240 1.83 -18.98 8.65
C GLY A 240 2.10 -17.48 8.76
N LEU A 241 1.90 -16.75 7.67
CA LEU A 241 2.03 -15.30 7.59
C LEU A 241 0.70 -14.70 7.16
N ALA A 242 0.35 -13.54 7.71
CA ALA A 242 -0.80 -12.77 7.26
C ALA A 242 -0.42 -11.29 7.14
N THR A 243 -0.96 -10.59 6.12
CA THR A 243 -0.73 -9.15 5.98
C THR A 243 -2.04 -8.38 5.96
N ASP A 244 -1.97 -7.08 6.25
CA ASP A 244 -3.14 -6.20 6.13
C ASP A 244 -3.45 -5.79 4.67
N GLY A 245 -4.42 -4.90 4.51
CA GLY A 245 -4.95 -4.54 3.18
C GLY A 245 -3.91 -3.96 2.22
N ASP A 246 -2.95 -3.18 2.70
CA ASP A 246 -1.85 -2.61 1.92
C ASP A 246 -0.48 -3.25 2.20
N ALA A 247 -0.49 -4.38 2.92
CA ALA A 247 0.64 -5.27 3.19
C ALA A 247 1.86 -4.58 3.82
N ASP A 248 1.64 -3.61 4.71
CA ASP A 248 2.68 -2.97 5.52
C ASP A 248 2.70 -3.45 6.99
N ARG A 249 1.75 -4.34 7.37
CA ARG A 249 1.67 -5.01 8.68
C ARG A 249 1.66 -6.52 8.51
N ILE A 250 2.17 -7.23 9.52
CA ILE A 250 2.29 -8.67 9.49
C ILE A 250 1.78 -9.31 10.78
N GLY A 251 1.09 -10.45 10.64
CA GLY A 251 0.82 -11.42 11.69
C GLY A 251 1.51 -12.74 11.39
N LEU A 252 2.01 -13.42 12.41
CA LEU A 252 2.73 -14.69 12.28
C LEU A 252 1.99 -15.80 13.06
N PHE A 253 2.05 -17.02 12.54
CA PHE A 253 1.56 -18.23 13.18
C PHE A 253 2.65 -19.32 13.20
N ASN A 254 2.73 -20.04 14.28
CA ASN A 254 3.54 -21.26 14.37
C ASN A 254 2.81 -22.49 13.79
N ALA A 255 3.49 -23.62 13.70
CA ALA A 255 2.95 -24.89 13.20
C ALA A 255 1.74 -25.45 13.97
N LYS A 256 1.46 -24.92 15.16
CA LYS A 256 0.27 -25.30 15.97
C LYS A 256 -0.95 -24.40 15.70
N GLY A 257 -0.82 -23.45 14.78
CA GLY A 257 -1.86 -22.44 14.53
C GLY A 257 -1.98 -21.42 15.67
N GLU A 258 -0.95 -21.27 16.50
CA GLU A 258 -0.91 -20.27 17.57
C GLU A 258 -0.35 -18.95 17.00
N PHE A 259 -1.05 -17.86 17.33
CA PHE A 259 -0.65 -16.51 16.87
C PHE A 259 0.60 -16.05 17.61
N VAL A 260 1.58 -15.57 16.87
CA VAL A 260 2.80 -14.95 17.38
C VAL A 260 2.67 -13.44 17.21
N ASP A 261 2.64 -12.73 18.33
CA ASP A 261 2.44 -11.29 18.32
C ASP A 261 3.67 -10.51 17.83
N SER A 262 3.47 -9.23 17.54
CA SER A 262 4.52 -8.36 16.98
C SER A 262 5.74 -8.21 17.89
N HIS A 263 5.60 -8.29 19.21
CA HIS A 263 6.74 -8.20 20.13
C HIS A 263 7.67 -9.42 19.98
N HIS A 264 7.10 -10.62 19.84
CA HIS A 264 7.87 -11.84 19.59
C HIS A 264 8.53 -11.80 18.20
N ILE A 265 7.81 -11.29 17.17
CA ILE A 265 8.39 -11.12 15.83
C ILE A 265 9.60 -10.17 15.88
N ILE A 266 9.47 -9.03 16.56
CA ILE A 266 10.59 -8.07 16.74
C ILE A 266 11.77 -8.72 17.42
N LEU A 267 11.55 -9.51 18.48
CA LEU A 267 12.64 -10.21 19.19
C LEU A 267 13.36 -11.23 18.28
N LEU A 268 12.61 -11.97 17.46
CA LEU A 268 13.18 -12.91 16.48
C LEU A 268 14.01 -12.17 15.42
N LEU A 269 13.51 -11.05 14.91
CA LEU A 269 14.23 -10.23 13.92
C LEU A 269 15.48 -9.59 14.51
N ILE A 270 15.43 -9.06 15.74
CA ILE A 270 16.61 -8.51 16.42
C ILE A 270 17.66 -9.61 16.58
N ARG A 271 17.28 -10.80 17.02
CA ARG A 271 18.20 -11.92 17.15
C ARG A 271 18.87 -12.26 15.81
N TYR A 272 18.08 -12.39 14.74
CA TYR A 272 18.59 -12.68 13.39
C TYR A 272 19.55 -11.61 12.86
N LEU A 273 19.31 -10.33 13.16
CA LEU A 273 20.13 -9.23 12.66
C LEU A 273 21.44 -9.04 13.47
N VAL A 274 21.51 -9.57 14.68
CA VAL A 274 22.69 -9.42 15.58
C VAL A 274 23.63 -10.64 15.52
N GLU A 275 23.10 -11.83 15.23
CA GLU A 275 23.87 -13.07 15.00
C GLU A 275 24.46 -13.09 13.59
#